data_4d1da545d3c46fad99f2ebe378412887
#
_entry.id   4d1da545d3c46fad99f2ebe378412887
#
_cell.length_a   1.000
_cell.length_b   1.000
_cell.length_c   1.000
_cell.angle_alpha   90.00
_cell.angle_beta   90.00
_cell.angle_gamma   90.00
#
_symmetry.space_group_name_H-M   'P 1'
#
loop_
_entity.id
_entity.type
_entity.pdbx_description
1 polymer ?
#
loop_
_entity_poly.entity_id
_entity_poly.type
_entity_poly.pdbx_seq_one_letter_code
_entity_poly.pdbx_strand_id
1 'polypeptide(L)'
;MKTMSDASEITFSNYGIYDLSDNLELLLPNTLIKFQRISGNAFSYFRENSEGEIIEKIIPTESNDVKIELVPIQPLNHPAKRTNYVFLKLDKEIHLGENSAASIFVHCPIEIGIFLIYDDNHEPLDWVTCNSLNSRFSLSGSPDTGTLCKYAEVSLATDYDDSVSYVNGVMNIVIENTLSFAQTISKVIFPITDNNLYYNNSKSIIDGIKITMKKRAAVNIAEVKLTPVDTEWALASIWDKSIDSVHHMEMTLE
;
A
#
# COMPACT_ATOMS: atom_id res chain seq x y z
N MET A 1 16.00 1.30 -47.22
CA MET A 1 15.09 1.79 -46.21
C MET A 1 14.81 0.60 -45.29
N LYS A 2 15.57 0.47 -44.18
CA LYS A 2 15.40 -0.61 -43.21
C LYS A 2 14.35 -0.13 -42.22
N THR A 3 13.20 -0.78 -42.23
CA THR A 3 12.15 -0.64 -41.22
C THR A 3 12.71 -1.02 -39.86
N MET A 4 12.71 -0.09 -38.92
CA MET A 4 12.93 -0.37 -37.52
C MET A 4 11.78 -1.24 -37.04
N SER A 5 12.07 -2.50 -36.80
CA SER A 5 11.17 -3.47 -36.25
C SER A 5 11.39 -3.61 -34.76
N ASP A 6 10.28 -3.72 -34.08
CA ASP A 6 10.06 -4.41 -32.82
C ASP A 6 10.95 -3.99 -31.63
N ALA A 7 10.58 -2.89 -30.98
CA ALA A 7 10.71 -2.84 -29.55
C ALA A 7 9.76 -3.90 -28.98
N SER A 8 10.28 -5.04 -28.54
CA SER A 8 9.50 -6.02 -27.79
C SER A 8 8.85 -5.29 -26.61
N GLU A 9 7.55 -5.28 -26.57
CA GLU A 9 6.78 -4.68 -25.49
C GLU A 9 7.21 -5.35 -24.17
N ILE A 10 7.79 -4.59 -23.26
CA ILE A 10 8.24 -5.12 -21.96
C ILE A 10 6.98 -5.47 -21.19
N THR A 11 6.78 -6.77 -20.89
CA THR A 11 5.66 -7.24 -20.09
C THR A 11 6.13 -7.40 -18.64
N PHE A 12 5.51 -6.64 -17.73
CA PHE A 12 5.76 -6.76 -16.30
C PHE A 12 5.00 -7.94 -15.70
N SER A 13 5.54 -8.50 -14.61
CA SER A 13 4.94 -9.61 -13.87
C SER A 13 3.72 -9.14 -13.07
N ASN A 14 2.58 -9.81 -13.20
CA ASN A 14 1.38 -9.49 -12.45
C ASN A 14 1.54 -9.81 -10.94
N TYR A 15 0.67 -9.29 -10.10
CA TYR A 15 0.48 -9.80 -8.75
C TYR A 15 -0.07 -11.23 -8.82
N GLY A 16 0.28 -12.05 -7.84
CA GLY A 16 -0.18 -13.43 -7.75
C GLY A 16 0.85 -14.39 -7.21
N ILE A 17 0.52 -15.68 -7.32
CA ILE A 17 1.33 -16.79 -6.84
C ILE A 17 2.04 -17.43 -8.01
N TYR A 18 3.33 -17.69 -7.88
CA TYR A 18 4.24 -18.27 -8.85
C TYR A 18 4.88 -19.53 -8.29
N ASP A 19 4.86 -20.62 -9.07
CA ASP A 19 5.56 -21.85 -8.70
C ASP A 19 7.08 -21.65 -8.85
N LEU A 20 7.84 -22.01 -7.81
CA LEU A 20 9.30 -21.94 -7.81
C LEU A 20 9.89 -23.33 -8.04
N SER A 21 9.92 -23.78 -9.30
CA SER A 21 10.50 -25.09 -9.66
C SER A 21 12.05 -25.05 -9.73
N ASP A 22 12.61 -24.36 -10.73
CA ASP A 22 14.06 -24.24 -10.94
C ASP A 22 14.52 -22.78 -10.99
N ASN A 23 13.92 -22.00 -11.88
CA ASN A 23 14.21 -20.58 -12.06
C ASN A 23 12.90 -19.82 -12.18
N LEU A 24 12.86 -18.66 -11.53
CA LEU A 24 11.76 -17.71 -11.66
C LEU A 24 12.35 -16.32 -11.84
N GLU A 25 11.87 -15.60 -12.83
CA GLU A 25 12.20 -14.19 -13.04
C GLU A 25 10.92 -13.36 -13.00
N LEU A 26 10.90 -12.34 -12.14
CA LEU A 26 9.81 -11.38 -12.01
C LEU A 26 10.32 -10.00 -12.35
N LEU A 27 9.65 -9.33 -13.26
CA LEU A 27 9.98 -8.00 -13.74
C LEU A 27 8.94 -7.00 -13.29
N LEU A 28 9.38 -5.98 -12.56
CA LEU A 28 8.59 -4.83 -12.15
C LEU A 28 9.11 -3.56 -12.86
N PRO A 29 8.37 -2.43 -12.87
CA PRO A 29 8.76 -1.23 -13.62
C PRO A 29 10.18 -0.73 -13.37
N ASN A 30 10.71 -0.93 -12.17
CA ASN A 30 12.04 -0.46 -11.76
C ASN A 30 12.88 -1.53 -11.06
N THR A 31 12.45 -2.80 -11.07
CA THR A 31 13.10 -3.85 -10.28
C THR A 31 13.02 -5.19 -11.00
N LEU A 32 14.18 -5.87 -11.06
CA LEU A 32 14.31 -7.23 -11.52
C LEU A 32 14.52 -8.15 -10.32
N ILE A 33 13.75 -9.22 -10.23
CA ILE A 33 13.84 -10.24 -9.18
C ILE A 33 14.09 -11.59 -9.83
N LYS A 34 15.08 -12.33 -9.32
CA LYS A 34 15.40 -13.67 -9.80
C LYS A 34 15.51 -14.66 -8.65
N PHE A 35 14.95 -15.82 -8.88
CA PHE A 35 15.16 -16.99 -8.06
C PHE A 35 15.83 -18.06 -8.91
N GLN A 36 16.85 -18.71 -8.38
CA GLN A 36 17.54 -19.80 -9.06
C GLN A 36 17.82 -20.92 -8.06
N ARG A 37 17.47 -22.14 -8.43
CA ARG A 37 17.81 -23.33 -7.64
C ARG A 37 19.32 -23.56 -7.66
N ILE A 38 19.94 -23.62 -6.49
CA ILE A 38 21.39 -23.88 -6.33
C ILE A 38 21.66 -25.30 -5.80
N SER A 39 20.67 -25.90 -5.14
CA SER A 39 20.73 -27.31 -4.69
C SER A 39 19.30 -27.86 -4.54
N GLY A 40 19.17 -29.14 -4.16
CA GLY A 40 17.87 -29.77 -3.92
C GLY A 40 17.03 -29.08 -2.85
N ASN A 41 17.67 -28.39 -1.91
CA ASN A 41 17.04 -27.76 -0.76
C ASN A 41 17.41 -26.27 -0.57
N ALA A 42 17.83 -25.57 -1.64
CA ALA A 42 18.14 -24.16 -1.56
C ALA A 42 17.97 -23.42 -2.89
N PHE A 43 17.53 -22.17 -2.79
CA PHE A 43 17.49 -21.21 -3.89
C PHE A 43 18.37 -20.01 -3.58
N SER A 44 18.95 -19.40 -4.62
CA SER A 44 19.43 -18.04 -4.56
C SER A 44 18.30 -17.08 -4.91
N TYR A 45 18.21 -16.00 -4.17
CA TYR A 45 17.38 -14.83 -4.43
C TYR A 45 18.28 -13.69 -4.83
N PHE A 46 17.93 -13.01 -5.91
CA PHE A 46 18.61 -11.83 -6.42
C PHE A 46 17.57 -10.76 -6.75
N ARG A 47 17.81 -9.55 -6.29
CA ARG A 47 17.00 -8.36 -6.64
C ARG A 47 17.93 -7.23 -7.03
N GLU A 48 17.63 -6.58 -8.16
CA GLU A 48 18.30 -5.37 -8.64
C GLU A 48 17.25 -4.32 -8.98
N ASN A 49 17.39 -3.11 -8.46
CA ASN A 49 16.55 -1.99 -8.83
C ASN A 49 17.22 -1.07 -9.84
N SER A 50 16.46 -0.12 -10.42
CA SER A 50 16.95 0.84 -11.42
C SER A 50 18.02 1.80 -10.89
N GLU A 51 18.23 1.90 -9.59
CA GLU A 51 19.26 2.71 -8.94
C GLU A 51 20.56 1.92 -8.75
N GLY A 52 20.56 0.64 -9.12
CA GLY A 52 21.72 -0.27 -8.99
C GLY A 52 21.89 -0.84 -7.59
N GLU A 53 20.88 -0.76 -6.73
CA GLU A 53 20.86 -1.48 -5.46
C GLU A 53 20.64 -2.96 -5.73
N ILE A 54 21.55 -3.80 -5.20
CA ILE A 54 21.48 -5.25 -5.33
C ILE A 54 21.28 -5.87 -3.95
N ILE A 55 20.35 -6.81 -3.86
CA ILE A 55 20.16 -7.67 -2.68
C ILE A 55 20.26 -9.11 -3.12
N GLU A 56 21.08 -9.87 -2.38
CA GLU A 56 21.26 -11.31 -2.58
C GLU A 56 20.99 -12.05 -1.27
N LYS A 57 20.26 -13.17 -1.35
CA LYS A 57 19.97 -14.05 -0.21
C LYS A 57 20.06 -15.50 -0.65
N ILE A 58 20.40 -16.39 0.27
CA ILE A 58 20.22 -17.83 0.11
C ILE A 58 18.99 -18.24 0.92
N ILE A 59 18.08 -18.95 0.27
CA ILE A 59 16.82 -19.40 0.85
C ILE A 59 16.89 -20.92 0.98
N PRO A 60 17.15 -21.45 2.19
CA PRO A 60 17.04 -22.88 2.43
C PRO A 60 15.56 -23.29 2.40
N THR A 61 15.25 -24.45 1.85
CA THR A 61 13.90 -24.98 1.78
C THR A 61 13.89 -26.43 2.26
N GLU A 62 12.90 -26.80 3.05
CA GLU A 62 12.67 -28.19 3.45
C GLU A 62 11.73 -28.91 2.48
N SER A 63 10.98 -28.16 1.69
CA SER A 63 10.02 -28.65 0.70
C SER A 63 10.50 -28.40 -0.73
N ASN A 64 10.14 -29.29 -1.64
CA ASN A 64 10.29 -29.07 -3.08
C ASN A 64 9.15 -28.26 -3.70
N ASP A 65 8.07 -28.08 -2.96
CA ASP A 65 6.89 -27.31 -3.39
C ASP A 65 6.89 -25.92 -2.73
N VAL A 66 7.78 -25.06 -3.22
CA VAL A 66 7.90 -23.68 -2.78
C VAL A 66 7.23 -22.78 -3.80
N LYS A 67 6.44 -21.83 -3.31
CA LYS A 67 5.82 -20.81 -4.17
C LYS A 67 6.24 -19.42 -3.72
N ILE A 68 6.19 -18.50 -4.66
CA ILE A 68 6.44 -17.08 -4.42
C ILE A 68 5.13 -16.34 -4.62
N GLU A 69 4.78 -15.50 -3.67
CA GLU A 69 3.68 -14.57 -3.83
C GLU A 69 4.20 -13.16 -4.01
N LEU A 70 3.73 -12.48 -5.05
CA LEU A 70 3.99 -11.08 -5.35
C LEU A 70 2.69 -10.31 -5.16
N VAL A 71 2.63 -9.40 -4.18
CA VAL A 71 1.39 -8.70 -3.81
C VAL A 71 1.61 -7.25 -3.40
N PRO A 72 0.59 -6.38 -3.52
CA PRO A 72 0.66 -5.06 -2.93
C PRO A 72 0.63 -5.14 -1.40
N ILE A 73 1.40 -4.29 -0.74
CA ILE A 73 1.43 -4.16 0.73
C ILE A 73 1.34 -2.68 1.14
N GLN A 74 1.10 -2.43 2.42
CA GLN A 74 1.04 -1.07 2.96
C GLN A 74 2.39 -0.35 2.80
N PRO A 75 2.40 0.97 2.52
CA PRO A 75 3.59 1.75 2.19
C PRO A 75 4.39 2.15 3.44
N LEU A 76 4.75 1.21 4.30
CA LEU A 76 5.35 1.49 5.60
C LEU A 76 6.84 1.13 5.70
N ASN A 77 7.41 0.40 4.73
CA ASN A 77 8.75 -0.18 4.86
C ASN A 77 9.85 0.74 4.32
N HIS A 78 9.57 1.58 3.33
CA HIS A 78 10.56 2.49 2.77
C HIS A 78 10.50 3.89 3.42
N PRO A 79 11.61 4.50 3.92
CA PRO A 79 12.98 3.97 4.00
C PRO A 79 13.18 2.97 5.14
N ALA A 80 12.34 2.97 6.14
CA ALA A 80 12.27 2.00 7.23
C ALA A 80 10.95 2.20 7.98
N LYS A 81 10.35 1.12 8.44
CA LYS A 81 9.14 1.17 9.25
C LYS A 81 9.40 1.92 10.56
N ARG A 82 8.77 3.07 10.76
CA ARG A 82 8.87 3.91 11.96
C ARG A 82 7.52 4.29 12.54
N THR A 83 6.45 3.99 11.82
CA THR A 83 5.09 4.33 12.19
C THR A 83 4.12 3.39 11.50
N ASN A 84 2.93 3.27 12.05
CA ASN A 84 1.79 2.58 11.44
C ASN A 84 0.79 3.58 10.82
N TYR A 85 1.07 4.89 10.92
CA TYR A 85 0.17 5.94 10.46
C TYR A 85 0.61 6.50 9.11
N VAL A 86 -0.37 6.80 8.27
CA VAL A 86 -0.20 7.57 7.05
C VAL A 86 -0.81 8.96 7.20
N PHE A 87 -0.16 9.93 6.57
CA PHE A 87 -0.63 11.30 6.39
C PHE A 87 -0.84 11.49 4.90
N LEU A 88 -2.08 11.44 4.45
CA LEU A 88 -2.45 11.71 3.07
C LEU A 88 -2.78 13.20 2.94
N LYS A 89 -1.95 13.94 2.21
CA LYS A 89 -2.25 15.30 1.82
C LYS A 89 -2.95 15.28 0.48
N LEU A 90 -4.17 15.78 0.43
CA LEU A 90 -4.93 15.89 -0.80
C LEU A 90 -4.35 17.00 -1.69
N ASP A 91 -4.22 16.74 -2.98
CA ASP A 91 -3.80 17.73 -3.99
C ASP A 91 -4.84 18.87 -4.15
N LYS A 92 -6.10 18.54 -3.83
CA LYS A 92 -7.21 19.48 -3.82
C LYS A 92 -7.97 19.43 -2.51
N GLU A 93 -8.25 20.59 -1.94
CA GLU A 93 -9.06 20.68 -0.74
C GLU A 93 -10.52 20.36 -1.03
N ILE A 94 -11.16 19.66 -0.10
CA ILE A 94 -12.57 19.30 -0.16
C ILE A 94 -13.33 20.22 0.77
N HIS A 95 -14.23 21.01 0.22
CA HIS A 95 -15.14 21.83 1.00
C HIS A 95 -16.46 21.10 1.23
N LEU A 96 -16.76 20.82 2.49
CA LEU A 96 -17.95 20.07 2.90
C LEU A 96 -18.85 20.97 3.74
N GLY A 97 -20.08 21.18 3.25
CA GLY A 97 -21.09 21.99 3.94
C GLY A 97 -21.47 21.43 5.31
N GLU A 98 -22.25 22.19 6.07
CA GLU A 98 -22.85 21.69 7.32
C GLU A 98 -23.78 20.51 7.06
N ASN A 99 -23.81 19.53 7.99
CA ASN A 99 -24.67 18.36 7.93
C ASN A 99 -24.67 17.67 6.54
N SER A 100 -23.50 17.56 5.91
CA SER A 100 -23.34 16.99 4.58
C SER A 100 -22.30 15.87 4.56
N ALA A 101 -22.33 15.05 3.51
CA ALA A 101 -21.38 13.96 3.30
C ALA A 101 -20.87 13.95 1.86
N ALA A 102 -19.66 13.44 1.68
CA ALA A 102 -19.05 13.18 0.38
C ALA A 102 -18.34 11.83 0.39
N SER A 103 -18.27 11.19 -0.77
CA SER A 103 -17.45 10.02 -1.01
C SER A 103 -16.47 10.37 -2.12
N ILE A 104 -15.18 10.08 -1.87
CA ILE A 104 -14.10 10.35 -2.82
C ILE A 104 -13.22 9.11 -2.94
N PHE A 105 -12.63 8.93 -4.11
CA PHE A 105 -11.56 7.98 -4.32
C PHE A 105 -10.23 8.71 -4.37
N VAL A 106 -9.19 8.14 -3.75
CA VAL A 106 -7.84 8.70 -3.73
C VAL A 106 -6.82 7.66 -4.12
N HIS A 107 -5.76 8.09 -4.82
CA HIS A 107 -4.59 7.28 -5.07
C HIS A 107 -3.74 7.18 -3.79
N CYS A 108 -3.72 6.03 -3.15
CA CYS A 108 -2.91 5.80 -1.96
C CYS A 108 -1.64 5.03 -2.35
N PRO A 109 -0.43 5.48 -1.96
CA PRO A 109 0.80 4.76 -2.29
C PRO A 109 0.79 3.35 -1.71
N ILE A 110 1.45 2.44 -2.41
CA ILE A 110 1.68 1.06 -1.98
C ILE A 110 3.16 0.72 -2.10
N GLU A 111 3.54 -0.36 -1.46
CA GLU A 111 4.76 -1.10 -1.72
C GLU A 111 4.39 -2.49 -2.24
N ILE A 112 5.37 -3.27 -2.68
CA ILE A 112 5.17 -4.61 -3.21
C ILE A 112 5.89 -5.59 -2.29
N GLY A 113 5.17 -6.53 -1.74
CA GLY A 113 5.68 -7.61 -0.92
C GLY A 113 6.01 -8.84 -1.76
N ILE A 114 7.07 -9.51 -1.39
CA ILE A 114 7.51 -10.80 -1.91
C ILE A 114 7.50 -11.76 -0.75
N PHE A 115 6.65 -12.78 -0.84
CA PHE A 115 6.49 -13.81 0.19
C PHE A 115 6.94 -15.16 -0.33
N LEU A 116 7.48 -15.96 0.57
CA LEU A 116 7.63 -17.39 0.38
C LEU A 116 6.38 -18.09 0.91
N ILE A 117 5.85 -19.04 0.17
CA ILE A 117 4.72 -19.86 0.61
C ILE A 117 5.20 -21.27 0.86
N TYR A 118 4.99 -21.74 2.09
CA TYR A 118 5.20 -23.10 2.54
C TYR A 118 3.95 -23.58 3.25
N ASP A 119 3.34 -24.65 2.79
CA ASP A 119 2.18 -25.29 3.46
C ASP A 119 1.14 -24.28 4.00
N ASP A 120 0.68 -23.38 3.15
CA ASP A 120 -0.28 -22.28 3.46
C ASP A 120 0.26 -21.19 4.42
N ASN A 121 1.56 -21.23 4.78
CA ASN A 121 2.18 -20.15 5.52
C ASN A 121 2.88 -19.17 4.58
N HIS A 122 2.56 -17.88 4.70
CA HIS A 122 3.12 -16.80 3.90
C HIS A 122 4.22 -16.09 4.71
N GLU A 123 5.48 -16.35 4.39
CA GLU A 123 6.63 -15.77 5.07
C GLU A 123 7.18 -14.57 4.29
N PRO A 124 7.24 -13.37 4.90
CA PRO A 124 7.82 -12.20 4.24
C PRO A 124 9.29 -12.41 3.91
N LEU A 125 9.66 -12.27 2.63
CA LEU A 125 11.03 -12.39 2.14
C LEU A 125 11.69 -11.05 1.89
N ASP A 126 11.04 -10.20 1.09
CA ASP A 126 11.55 -8.90 0.67
C ASP A 126 10.42 -7.99 0.24
N TRP A 127 10.70 -6.70 0.11
CA TRP A 127 9.76 -5.71 -0.37
C TRP A 127 10.46 -4.73 -1.32
N VAL A 128 9.69 -4.15 -2.23
CA VAL A 128 10.16 -3.16 -3.19
C VAL A 128 9.17 -2.02 -3.33
N THR A 129 9.64 -0.87 -3.78
CA THR A 129 8.78 0.25 -4.14
C THR A 129 9.02 0.63 -5.60
N CYS A 130 7.94 0.77 -6.37
CA CYS A 130 7.97 1.33 -7.72
C CYS A 130 7.66 2.83 -7.73
N ASN A 131 7.42 3.40 -6.56
CA ASN A 131 7.21 4.84 -6.41
C ASN A 131 8.55 5.56 -6.31
N SER A 132 8.87 6.39 -7.30
CA SER A 132 10.10 7.20 -7.34
C SER A 132 10.06 8.42 -6.40
N LEU A 133 8.94 8.68 -5.73
CA LEU A 133 8.82 9.82 -4.83
C LEU A 133 9.62 9.58 -3.55
N ASN A 134 10.39 10.59 -3.15
CA ASN A 134 11.12 10.56 -1.89
C ASN A 134 10.18 10.28 -0.71
N SER A 135 10.48 9.21 -0.01
CA SER A 135 9.74 8.86 1.20
C SER A 135 9.98 9.90 2.28
N ARG A 136 8.90 10.48 2.80
CA ARG A 136 8.95 11.50 3.84
C ARG A 136 8.12 11.06 5.04
N PHE A 137 8.49 11.62 6.19
CA PHE A 137 7.67 11.56 7.39
C PHE A 137 7.15 12.95 7.72
N SER A 138 5.97 13.01 8.31
CA SER A 138 5.36 14.22 8.86
C SER A 138 4.94 13.97 10.29
N LEU A 139 4.97 15.02 11.11
CA LEU A 139 4.43 14.99 12.46
C LEU A 139 3.01 15.59 12.41
N SER A 140 2.04 14.86 12.90
CA SER A 140 0.69 15.35 13.09
C SER A 140 0.45 15.70 14.55
N GLY A 141 0.14 16.95 14.84
CA GLY A 141 0.00 17.48 16.19
C GLY A 141 1.22 18.26 16.68
N SER A 142 1.31 18.48 17.98
CA SER A 142 2.42 19.21 18.60
C SER A 142 3.71 18.39 18.62
N PRO A 143 4.90 19.02 18.71
CA PRO A 143 6.17 18.30 18.81
C PRO A 143 6.23 17.29 19.97
N ASP A 144 5.55 17.58 21.08
CA ASP A 144 5.60 16.76 22.29
C ASP A 144 4.64 15.57 22.29
N THR A 145 3.49 15.70 21.60
CA THR A 145 2.40 14.70 21.64
C THR A 145 1.91 14.28 20.26
N GLY A 146 2.55 14.80 19.21
CA GLY A 146 2.16 14.51 17.83
C GLY A 146 2.47 13.08 17.41
N THR A 147 1.73 12.60 16.43
CA THR A 147 1.91 11.29 15.82
C THR A 147 2.83 11.40 14.61
N LEU A 148 3.91 10.62 14.59
CA LEU A 148 4.75 10.47 13.40
C LEU A 148 3.97 9.69 12.34
N CYS A 149 3.92 10.20 11.13
CA CYS A 149 3.18 9.60 10.03
C CYS A 149 4.05 9.48 8.79
N LYS A 150 3.83 8.43 8.00
CA LYS A 150 4.32 8.34 6.62
C LYS A 150 3.57 9.36 5.78
N TYR A 151 4.27 10.31 5.17
CA TYR A 151 3.67 11.37 4.37
C TYR A 151 3.53 10.97 2.91
N ALA A 152 2.38 11.22 2.33
CA ALA A 152 2.14 11.12 0.89
C ALA A 152 1.24 12.26 0.40
N GLU A 153 1.60 12.86 -0.72
CA GLU A 153 0.69 13.69 -1.51
C GLU A 153 -0.13 12.76 -2.41
N VAL A 154 -1.45 12.94 -2.40
CA VAL A 154 -2.37 12.05 -3.10
C VAL A 154 -3.33 12.86 -3.97
N SER A 155 -3.60 12.33 -5.15
CA SER A 155 -4.59 12.88 -6.07
C SER A 155 -5.91 12.14 -5.96
N LEU A 156 -6.98 12.77 -6.40
CA LEU A 156 -8.26 12.12 -6.54
C LEU A 156 -8.22 11.10 -7.67
N ALA A 157 -8.85 9.96 -7.45
CA ALA A 157 -9.13 8.94 -8.45
C ALA A 157 -10.61 9.02 -8.88
N THR A 158 -10.95 8.46 -10.02
CA THR A 158 -12.34 8.42 -10.51
C THR A 158 -13.13 7.27 -9.90
N ASP A 159 -12.51 6.12 -9.79
CA ASP A 159 -13.07 4.88 -9.26
C ASP A 159 -11.95 3.91 -8.87
N TYR A 160 -12.28 2.66 -8.53
CA TYR A 160 -11.29 1.63 -8.17
C TYR A 160 -10.41 1.19 -9.35
N ASP A 161 -10.86 1.33 -10.59
CA ASP A 161 -10.08 0.93 -11.78
C ASP A 161 -8.99 1.95 -12.15
N ASP A 162 -8.99 3.13 -11.54
CA ASP A 162 -8.04 4.20 -11.79
C ASP A 162 -6.68 4.00 -11.07
N SER A 163 -6.44 2.83 -10.48
CA SER A 163 -5.16 2.55 -9.83
C SER A 163 -4.00 2.54 -10.83
N VAL A 164 -2.87 3.15 -10.46
CA VAL A 164 -1.63 3.10 -11.25
C VAL A 164 -0.84 1.87 -10.84
N SER A 165 -0.71 0.92 -11.78
CA SER A 165 -0.07 -0.37 -11.57
C SER A 165 1.26 -0.24 -10.82
N TYR A 166 1.45 -1.02 -9.78
CA TYR A 166 2.63 -1.14 -8.92
C TYR A 166 3.00 0.12 -8.12
N VAL A 167 2.34 1.26 -8.32
CA VAL A 167 2.68 2.55 -7.70
C VAL A 167 1.69 2.93 -6.61
N ASN A 168 0.41 2.80 -6.89
CA ASN A 168 -0.65 3.10 -5.93
C ASN A 168 -1.84 2.14 -6.04
N GLY A 169 -2.55 2.00 -4.94
CA GLY A 169 -3.89 1.45 -4.89
C GLY A 169 -4.91 2.56 -4.78
N VAL A 170 -6.18 2.26 -5.06
CA VAL A 170 -7.28 3.21 -4.85
C VAL A 170 -7.99 2.90 -3.54
N MET A 171 -8.22 3.94 -2.75
CA MET A 171 -8.97 3.92 -1.48
C MET A 171 -10.21 4.80 -1.60
N ASN A 172 -11.36 4.30 -1.13
CA ASN A 172 -12.55 5.12 -0.95
C ASN A 172 -12.54 5.79 0.41
N ILE A 173 -12.73 7.11 0.47
CA ILE A 173 -12.85 7.88 1.70
C ILE A 173 -14.25 8.50 1.75
N VAL A 174 -15.06 8.05 2.69
CA VAL A 174 -16.37 8.63 3.00
C VAL A 174 -16.19 9.67 4.10
N ILE A 175 -16.58 10.90 3.85
CA ILE A 175 -16.45 12.00 4.82
C ILE A 175 -17.84 12.51 5.15
N GLU A 176 -18.17 12.54 6.43
CA GLU A 176 -19.44 13.01 6.97
C GLU A 176 -19.21 14.18 7.94
N ASN A 177 -19.75 15.34 7.61
CA ASN A 177 -19.72 16.51 8.47
C ASN A 177 -21.05 16.62 9.23
N THR A 178 -21.05 16.31 10.52
CA THR A 178 -22.23 16.45 11.38
C THR A 178 -22.21 17.77 12.18
N LEU A 179 -21.26 18.64 11.90
CA LEU A 179 -21.15 19.96 12.52
C LEU A 179 -22.15 20.95 11.87
N SER A 180 -22.54 21.97 12.61
CA SER A 180 -23.44 23.04 12.16
C SER A 180 -22.73 24.13 11.34
N PHE A 181 -21.56 23.83 10.79
CA PHE A 181 -20.78 24.73 9.95
C PHE A 181 -19.91 23.94 8.95
N ALA A 182 -19.56 24.60 7.86
CA ALA A 182 -18.76 23.99 6.80
C ALA A 182 -17.33 23.70 7.27
N GLN A 183 -16.73 22.65 6.70
CA GLN A 183 -15.34 22.23 6.93
C GLN A 183 -14.58 22.13 5.62
N THR A 184 -13.30 22.44 5.66
CA THR A 184 -12.36 22.20 4.54
C THR A 184 -11.37 21.13 4.94
N ILE A 185 -11.29 20.07 4.14
CA ILE A 185 -10.42 18.92 4.36
C ILE A 185 -9.31 18.96 3.34
N SER A 186 -8.08 19.12 3.80
CA SER A 186 -6.86 19.11 2.96
C SER A 186 -5.95 17.92 3.26
N LYS A 187 -6.21 17.21 4.36
CA LYS A 187 -5.40 16.09 4.83
C LYS A 187 -6.25 15.05 5.57
N VAL A 188 -5.78 13.81 5.50
CA VAL A 188 -6.36 12.68 6.25
C VAL A 188 -5.23 11.91 6.91
N ILE A 189 -5.40 11.54 8.18
CA ILE A 189 -4.41 10.81 8.96
C ILE A 189 -5.10 9.64 9.65
N PHE A 190 -4.55 8.44 9.47
CA PHE A 190 -5.11 7.23 10.07
C PHE A 190 -4.06 6.11 10.15
N PRO A 191 -4.23 5.10 11.02
CA PRO A 191 -3.43 3.88 10.98
C PRO A 191 -3.82 3.07 9.74
N ILE A 192 -2.82 2.61 8.97
CA ILE A 192 -3.05 1.86 7.71
C ILE A 192 -2.85 0.35 7.88
N THR A 193 -2.32 -0.10 8.99
CA THR A 193 -1.99 -1.52 9.22
C THR A 193 -3.19 -2.45 9.18
N ASP A 194 -4.36 -1.96 9.54
CA ASP A 194 -5.59 -2.75 9.62
C ASP A 194 -6.37 -2.76 8.28
N ASN A 195 -5.92 -1.98 7.29
CA ASN A 195 -6.53 -1.95 5.96
C ASN A 195 -6.02 -3.13 5.13
N ASN A 196 -6.93 -3.94 4.63
CA ASN A 196 -6.60 -4.96 3.64
C ASN A 196 -6.30 -4.32 2.29
N LEU A 197 -5.44 -4.98 1.52
CA LEU A 197 -5.21 -4.69 0.11
C LEU A 197 -5.74 -5.85 -0.73
N TYR A 198 -6.26 -5.52 -1.88
CA TYR A 198 -6.75 -6.49 -2.85
C TYR A 198 -6.11 -6.19 -4.20
N TYR A 199 -5.95 -7.20 -5.04
CA TYR A 199 -5.30 -7.03 -6.34
C TYR A 199 -6.01 -7.81 -7.45
N ASN A 200 -5.85 -7.29 -8.66
CA ASN A 200 -6.23 -7.95 -9.89
C ASN A 200 -5.20 -7.59 -10.98
N ASN A 201 -4.51 -8.58 -11.52
CA ASN A 201 -3.36 -8.39 -12.41
C ASN A 201 -2.29 -7.49 -11.75
N SER A 202 -2.08 -6.29 -12.26
CA SER A 202 -1.10 -5.31 -11.75
C SER A 202 -1.71 -4.17 -10.95
N LYS A 203 -3.02 -4.17 -10.78
CA LYS A 203 -3.79 -3.13 -10.08
C LYS A 203 -4.09 -3.53 -8.65
N SER A 204 -4.28 -2.53 -7.79
CA SER A 204 -4.60 -2.75 -6.38
C SER A 204 -5.64 -1.76 -5.86
N ILE A 205 -6.42 -2.21 -4.89
CA ILE A 205 -7.36 -1.41 -4.12
C ILE A 205 -7.11 -1.64 -2.63
N ILE A 206 -7.49 -0.66 -1.83
CA ILE A 206 -7.27 -0.65 -0.38
C ILE A 206 -8.62 -0.49 0.31
N ASP A 207 -8.83 -1.17 1.42
CA ASP A 207 -10.00 -0.93 2.29
C ASP A 207 -10.18 0.56 2.52
N GLY A 208 -11.41 1.02 2.41
CA GLY A 208 -11.77 2.40 2.59
C GLY A 208 -11.78 2.83 4.05
N ILE A 209 -12.01 4.13 4.26
CA ILE A 209 -12.24 4.70 5.58
C ILE A 209 -13.47 5.61 5.56
N LYS A 210 -14.17 5.65 6.69
CA LYS A 210 -15.21 6.64 6.98
C LYS A 210 -14.70 7.61 8.02
N ILE A 211 -14.76 8.90 7.72
CA ILE A 211 -14.41 10.00 8.60
C ILE A 211 -15.70 10.71 9.01
N THR A 212 -15.99 10.75 10.31
CA THR A 212 -17.15 11.47 10.84
C THR A 212 -16.67 12.64 11.70
N MET A 213 -16.88 13.84 11.21
CA MET A 213 -16.63 15.08 11.96
C MET A 213 -17.81 15.39 12.84
N LYS A 214 -17.58 15.46 14.14
CA LYS A 214 -18.64 15.65 15.15
C LYS A 214 -18.16 16.47 16.34
N LYS A 215 -19.10 16.99 17.11
CA LYS A 215 -18.82 17.65 18.38
C LYS A 215 -18.84 16.62 19.49
N ARG A 216 -17.79 16.57 20.31
CA ARG A 216 -17.72 15.77 21.53
C ARG A 216 -17.40 16.69 22.69
N ALA A 217 -18.38 16.87 23.60
CA ALA A 217 -18.34 17.88 24.65
C ALA A 217 -18.10 19.30 24.04
N ALA A 218 -16.98 19.94 24.33
CA ALA A 218 -16.67 21.28 23.84
C ALA A 218 -15.70 21.29 22.65
N VAL A 219 -15.25 20.11 22.16
CA VAL A 219 -14.22 19.97 21.12
C VAL A 219 -14.82 19.35 19.87
N ASN A 220 -14.41 19.85 18.71
CA ASN A 220 -14.69 19.20 17.43
C ASN A 220 -13.65 18.12 17.19
N ILE A 221 -14.09 16.94 16.82
CA ILE A 221 -13.24 15.78 16.55
C ILE A 221 -13.58 15.17 15.20
N ALA A 222 -12.61 14.48 14.61
CA ALA A 222 -12.81 13.59 13.47
C ALA A 222 -12.57 12.14 13.94
N GLU A 223 -13.60 11.33 13.85
CA GLU A 223 -13.52 9.88 14.11
C GLU A 223 -13.29 9.16 12.80
N VAL A 224 -12.30 8.28 12.76
CA VAL A 224 -11.97 7.47 11.57
C VAL A 224 -12.31 6.02 11.84
N LYS A 225 -13.03 5.40 10.91
CA LYS A 225 -13.39 3.98 10.94
C LYS A 225 -13.00 3.32 9.63
N LEU A 226 -12.52 2.09 9.72
CA LEU A 226 -12.30 1.24 8.57
C LEU A 226 -13.63 0.92 7.87
N THR A 227 -13.60 0.86 6.55
CA THR A 227 -14.73 0.45 5.71
C THR A 227 -14.23 -0.60 4.73
N PRO A 228 -14.46 -1.90 4.99
CA PRO A 228 -14.03 -2.95 4.08
C PRO A 228 -14.62 -2.76 2.69
N VAL A 229 -13.82 -3.07 1.68
CA VAL A 229 -14.26 -3.09 0.28
C VAL A 229 -14.93 -4.42 -0.02
N ASP A 230 -16.12 -4.36 -0.63
CA ASP A 230 -16.76 -5.53 -1.20
C ASP A 230 -16.26 -5.71 -2.65
N THR A 231 -15.44 -6.75 -2.87
CA THR A 231 -14.76 -6.98 -4.15
C THR A 231 -14.47 -8.46 -4.37
N GLU A 232 -14.44 -8.86 -5.66
CA GLU A 232 -14.00 -10.17 -6.11
C GLU A 232 -12.48 -10.25 -6.35
N TRP A 233 -11.74 -9.16 -6.12
CA TRP A 233 -10.29 -9.13 -6.28
C TRP A 233 -9.61 -10.00 -5.20
N ALA A 234 -8.46 -10.57 -5.54
CA ALA A 234 -7.72 -11.40 -4.61
C ALA A 234 -7.21 -10.60 -3.41
N LEU A 235 -7.35 -11.14 -2.21
CA LEU A 235 -6.82 -10.56 -0.99
C LEU A 235 -5.30 -10.74 -0.96
N ALA A 236 -4.58 -9.66 -0.71
CA ALA A 236 -3.12 -9.66 -0.55
C ALA A 236 -2.70 -10.17 0.84
N SER A 237 -1.58 -10.86 0.92
CA SER A 237 -0.96 -11.24 2.18
C SER A 237 -0.49 -10.00 2.96
N ILE A 238 -0.60 -10.06 4.28
CA ILE A 238 -0.23 -8.98 5.18
C ILE A 238 1.26 -9.07 5.51
N TRP A 239 2.02 -8.01 5.19
CA TRP A 239 3.47 -7.93 5.45
C TRP A 239 3.83 -8.01 6.93
N ASP A 240 3.01 -7.40 7.78
CA ASP A 240 3.24 -7.37 9.21
C ASP A 240 1.90 -7.43 9.93
N LYS A 241 1.66 -8.51 10.63
CA LYS A 241 0.49 -8.61 11.50
C LYS A 241 0.74 -7.71 12.70
N SER A 242 0.12 -6.53 12.74
CA SER A 242 0.04 -5.76 13.97
C SER A 242 -0.74 -6.57 15.01
N ILE A 243 -0.20 -6.62 16.20
CA ILE A 243 -0.87 -7.20 17.36
C ILE A 243 -2.21 -6.48 17.53
N ASP A 244 -3.29 -7.23 17.67
CA ASP A 244 -4.67 -6.79 17.80
C ASP A 244 -4.83 -5.45 18.53
N SER A 245 -5.09 -4.39 17.80
CA SER A 245 -5.47 -3.12 18.36
C SER A 245 -6.64 -2.54 17.56
N VAL A 246 -7.79 -2.57 18.16
CA VAL A 246 -8.96 -1.81 17.67
C VAL A 246 -8.64 -0.33 17.86
N HIS A 247 -8.09 0.31 16.85
CA HIS A 247 -7.75 1.72 16.92
C HIS A 247 -8.94 2.58 16.52
N HIS A 248 -9.62 3.11 17.52
CA HIS A 248 -10.43 4.30 17.35
C HIS A 248 -9.50 5.52 17.35
N MET A 249 -9.31 6.12 16.20
CA MET A 249 -8.57 7.37 16.10
C MET A 249 -9.54 8.55 16.17
N GLU A 250 -9.34 9.41 17.16
CA GLU A 250 -10.03 10.68 17.29
C GLU A 250 -9.00 11.82 17.07
N MET A 251 -9.31 12.74 16.18
CA MET A 251 -8.51 13.94 15.95
C MET A 251 -9.30 15.19 16.33
N THR A 252 -8.61 16.13 16.99
CA THR A 252 -9.17 17.46 17.21
C THR A 252 -9.09 18.26 15.91
N LEU A 253 -10.20 18.88 15.50
CA LEU A 253 -10.25 19.79 14.36
C LEU A 253 -9.88 21.19 14.87
N GLU A 254 -8.82 21.78 14.26
CA GLU A 254 -8.40 23.18 14.48
C GLU A 254 -9.12 24.13 13.53
#